data_ade248a1bb927bf3ee8918d2d8777045
#
_entry.id   ade248a1bb927bf3ee8918d2d8777045
#
_cell.length_a   1.000
_cell.length_b   1.000
_cell.length_c   1.000
_cell.angle_alpha   90.00
_cell.angle_beta   90.00
_cell.angle_gamma   90.00
#
_symmetry.space_group_name_H-M   'P 1'
#
loop_
_entity.id
_entity.type
_entity.pdbx_description
1 polymer ?
#
loop_
_entity_poly.entity_id
_entity_poly.type
_entity_poly.pdbx_seq_one_letter_code
_entity_poly.pdbx_strand_id
1 'polypeptide(L)'
;MSLHFHNRFVLGLAWRLALLVGLVFLFVAALGRPDLGAARIVAGLLVVGAAWLLWRHVQRTNLEVARFIDAVRFGDFSQGFSNRSQGSGFNSLSEVLDDSIKKLRDERHKLIDANRFYEAVVDDAPTALLTVDDGKVELANKAARRLLVRHKGVRVEDFAEYGEAFAAALRGGAVNRPRLVPVVTDGVPQTMLVSAAVVHRLGGLVRVVAVQPIQGELNAIEIAAQSDLIRVLTHEIMNSMTPVTSLAHSAVDLMRTVDHGESADLADARMAVETLSRRADGVMHFVESYRQISRAPEVRRRPIDVAAWGAELERLFEASDRTTGIAFTVVQDGLPTLDADPDLMSQVLINLIRNGAQAARAHAEAPHVWLTFSRTRSGRAQIEIADNGPGVPDKLKQDVFLPFFTTKQDGTGVGLSLARQVVLAHRGAISVGDREGGGALFRIVI
;
A
#
# COMPACT_ATOMS: atom_id res chain seq x y z
N MET A 1 12.87 13.43 51.77
CA MET A 1 13.99 14.11 51.11
C MET A 1 13.92 15.63 51.22
N SER A 2 12.80 16.28 51.16
CA SER A 2 12.60 17.75 51.29
C SER A 2 13.00 18.35 52.63
N LEU A 3 12.87 17.63 53.74
CA LEU A 3 13.23 18.08 55.09
C LEU A 3 14.72 18.31 55.32
N HIS A 4 15.60 17.53 54.66
CA HIS A 4 17.06 17.68 54.81
C HIS A 4 17.62 18.92 54.09
N PHE A 5 17.04 19.34 52.98
CA PHE A 5 17.40 20.56 52.26
C PHE A 5 17.06 21.80 53.06
N HIS A 6 15.83 21.87 53.58
CA HIS A 6 15.33 23.01 54.37
C HIS A 6 16.25 23.26 55.56
N ASN A 7 16.63 22.21 56.30
CA ASN A 7 17.46 22.34 57.49
C ASN A 7 18.88 22.83 57.19
N ARG A 8 19.53 22.38 56.13
CA ARG A 8 20.92 22.75 55.82
C ARG A 8 21.03 24.16 55.23
N PHE A 9 20.13 24.61 54.38
CA PHE A 9 20.09 25.99 53.88
C PHE A 9 19.77 26.96 55.00
N VAL A 10 18.72 26.67 55.78
CA VAL A 10 18.33 27.48 56.92
C VAL A 10 19.47 27.55 57.97
N LEU A 11 20.14 26.45 58.29
CA LEU A 11 21.32 26.44 59.17
C LEU A 11 22.47 27.26 58.58
N GLY A 12 22.72 27.13 57.26
CA GLY A 12 23.74 27.95 56.56
C GLY A 12 23.45 29.43 56.54
N LEU A 13 22.20 29.83 56.43
CA LEU A 13 21.74 31.20 56.53
C LEU A 13 21.77 31.68 58.00
N ALA A 14 21.26 30.87 58.92
CA ALA A 14 21.13 31.24 60.33
C ALA A 14 22.49 31.51 60.99
N TRP A 15 23.50 30.64 60.77
CA TRP A 15 24.80 30.85 61.34
C TRP A 15 25.51 32.08 60.78
N ARG A 16 25.34 32.41 59.48
CA ARG A 16 25.90 33.64 58.86
C ARG A 16 25.21 34.88 59.35
N LEU A 17 23.88 34.80 59.55
CA LEU A 17 23.10 35.85 60.13
C LEU A 17 23.50 36.07 61.62
N ALA A 18 23.66 34.99 62.39
CA ALA A 18 24.15 35.07 63.76
C ALA A 18 25.57 35.64 63.83
N LEU A 19 26.47 35.25 62.91
CA LEU A 19 27.79 35.82 62.81
C LEU A 19 27.74 37.33 62.53
N LEU A 20 26.93 37.77 61.56
CA LEU A 20 26.76 39.16 61.22
C LEU A 20 26.20 39.97 62.39
N VAL A 21 25.15 39.45 63.07
CA VAL A 21 24.57 40.11 64.26
C VAL A 21 25.61 40.21 65.38
N GLY A 22 26.37 39.14 65.66
CA GLY A 22 27.44 39.12 66.64
C GLY A 22 28.54 40.12 66.38
N LEU A 23 28.98 40.23 65.10
CA LEU A 23 30.00 41.20 64.69
C LEU A 23 29.48 42.64 64.72
N VAL A 24 28.21 42.89 64.37
CA VAL A 24 27.58 44.23 64.52
C VAL A 24 27.51 44.62 65.98
N PHE A 25 27.15 43.69 66.91
CA PHE A 25 27.12 43.95 68.34
C PHE A 25 28.54 44.26 68.86
N LEU A 26 29.55 43.55 68.44
CA LEU A 26 30.97 43.77 68.82
C LEU A 26 31.46 45.14 68.25
N PHE A 27 31.08 45.49 67.02
CA PHE A 27 31.36 46.82 66.45
C PHE A 27 30.73 47.96 67.22
N VAL A 28 29.45 47.83 67.60
CA VAL A 28 28.73 48.81 68.41
C VAL A 28 29.37 48.95 69.79
N ALA A 29 29.77 47.83 70.46
CA ALA A 29 30.45 47.84 71.73
C ALA A 29 31.81 48.52 71.63
N ALA A 30 32.56 48.36 70.54
CA ALA A 30 33.82 49.05 70.27
C ALA A 30 33.66 50.56 70.03
N LEU A 31 32.53 51.02 69.48
CA LEU A 31 32.23 52.44 69.32
C LEU A 31 32.09 53.18 70.66
N GLY A 32 31.58 52.53 71.70
CA GLY A 32 31.36 53.07 73.02
C GLY A 32 32.68 53.25 73.88
N ARG A 33 33.84 52.82 73.38
CA ARG A 33 35.12 52.92 74.09
C ARG A 33 36.13 53.77 73.32
N PRO A 34 36.55 54.97 73.85
CA PRO A 34 37.40 55.93 73.10
C PRO A 34 38.78 55.36 72.73
N ASP A 35 39.34 54.46 73.49
CA ASP A 35 40.75 53.95 73.39
C ASP A 35 40.95 52.85 72.36
N LEU A 36 39.88 52.42 71.68
CA LEU A 36 39.91 51.23 70.77
C LEU A 36 39.82 51.62 69.27
N GLY A 37 40.53 52.66 68.81
CA GLY A 37 40.43 53.15 67.42
C GLY A 37 40.75 52.09 66.35
N ALA A 38 41.80 51.33 66.50
CA ALA A 38 42.16 50.26 65.55
C ALA A 38 41.17 49.11 65.58
N ALA A 39 40.64 48.76 66.76
CA ALA A 39 39.62 47.70 66.90
C ALA A 39 38.29 48.05 66.19
N ARG A 40 37.90 49.31 66.12
CA ARG A 40 36.74 49.81 65.40
C ARG A 40 36.86 49.58 63.91
N ILE A 41 38.02 49.87 63.34
CA ILE A 41 38.32 49.69 61.93
C ILE A 41 38.21 48.17 61.57
N VAL A 42 38.91 47.33 62.38
CA VAL A 42 38.87 45.90 62.17
C VAL A 42 37.46 45.31 62.32
N ALA A 43 36.70 45.69 63.32
CA ALA A 43 35.34 45.23 63.53
C ALA A 43 34.41 45.68 62.36
N GLY A 44 34.58 46.91 61.89
CA GLY A 44 33.81 47.40 60.69
C GLY A 44 34.11 46.60 59.45
N LEU A 45 35.40 46.31 59.21
CA LEU A 45 35.78 45.47 58.05
C LEU A 45 35.21 44.03 58.17
N LEU A 46 35.17 43.46 59.37
CA LEU A 46 34.60 42.15 59.64
C LEU A 46 33.07 42.14 59.43
N VAL A 47 32.35 43.19 59.79
CA VAL A 47 30.91 43.33 59.51
C VAL A 47 30.66 43.39 58.00
N VAL A 48 31.42 44.23 57.26
CA VAL A 48 31.31 44.30 55.82
C VAL A 48 31.61 42.91 55.16
N GLY A 49 32.65 42.24 55.63
CA GLY A 49 32.97 40.87 55.15
C GLY A 49 31.86 39.87 55.41
N ALA A 50 31.26 39.90 56.60
CA ALA A 50 30.16 39.02 56.97
C ALA A 50 28.87 39.31 56.15
N ALA A 51 28.60 40.60 55.94
CA ALA A 51 27.46 41.04 55.08
C ALA A 51 27.69 40.59 53.65
N TRP A 52 28.91 40.72 53.13
CA TRP A 52 29.25 40.24 51.76
C TRP A 52 29.17 38.71 51.65
N LEU A 53 29.58 37.95 52.66
CA LEU A 53 29.42 36.48 52.70
C LEU A 53 27.94 36.05 52.71
N LEU A 54 27.11 36.76 53.45
CA LEU A 54 25.67 36.55 53.47
C LEU A 54 25.02 36.85 52.12
N TRP A 55 25.32 38.03 51.57
CA TRP A 55 24.88 38.44 50.23
C TRP A 55 25.28 37.45 49.15
N ARG A 56 26.51 37.07 49.13
CA ARG A 56 27.02 36.06 48.17
C ARG A 56 26.33 34.71 48.29
N HIS A 57 25.94 34.31 49.50
CA HIS A 57 25.21 33.06 49.72
C HIS A 57 23.80 33.12 49.13
N VAL A 58 23.07 34.18 49.36
CA VAL A 58 21.70 34.40 48.85
C VAL A 58 21.70 34.57 47.32
N GLN A 59 22.61 35.36 46.78
CA GLN A 59 22.72 35.60 45.32
C GLN A 59 22.97 34.31 44.53
N ARG A 60 23.85 33.44 45.05
CA ARG A 60 24.14 32.14 44.37
C ARG A 60 22.87 31.29 44.28
N THR A 61 22.10 31.20 45.33
CA THR A 61 20.85 30.39 45.32
C THR A 61 19.86 30.93 44.32
N ASN A 62 19.66 32.26 44.28
CA ASN A 62 18.78 32.89 43.34
C ASN A 62 19.20 32.68 41.89
N LEU A 63 20.49 32.71 41.59
CA LEU A 63 21.01 32.47 40.24
C LEU A 63 20.78 31.05 39.77
N GLU A 64 20.96 30.04 40.61
CA GLU A 64 20.72 28.64 40.29
C GLU A 64 19.21 28.38 40.04
N VAL A 65 18.34 28.94 40.88
CA VAL A 65 16.88 28.87 40.67
C VAL A 65 16.48 29.57 39.39
N ALA A 66 17.01 30.76 39.10
CA ALA A 66 16.73 31.50 37.85
C ALA A 66 17.16 30.68 36.61
N ARG A 67 18.36 30.06 36.62
CA ARG A 67 18.81 29.17 35.53
C ARG A 67 17.90 27.97 35.32
N PHE A 68 17.40 27.38 36.40
CA PHE A 68 16.43 26.28 36.32
C PHE A 68 15.11 26.73 35.65
N ILE A 69 14.58 27.88 36.09
CA ILE A 69 13.37 28.44 35.51
C ILE A 69 13.56 28.74 34.02
N ASP A 70 14.71 29.30 33.65
CA ASP A 70 15.04 29.60 32.25
C ASP A 70 15.18 28.29 31.43
N ALA A 71 15.84 27.27 31.95
CA ALA A 71 15.94 25.97 31.30
C ALA A 71 14.57 25.33 31.03
N VAL A 72 13.65 25.39 32.01
CA VAL A 72 12.27 24.90 31.86
C VAL A 72 11.49 25.77 30.86
N ARG A 73 11.62 27.09 30.94
CA ARG A 73 10.89 28.04 30.08
C ARG A 73 11.28 27.91 28.61
N PHE A 74 12.56 27.75 28.31
CA PHE A 74 13.08 27.67 26.95
C PHE A 74 13.23 26.21 26.46
N GLY A 75 12.97 25.24 27.31
CA GLY A 75 13.09 23.82 26.98
C GLY A 75 14.51 23.36 26.69
N ASP A 76 15.51 24.12 27.14
CA ASP A 76 16.92 23.77 27.03
C ASP A 76 17.37 22.99 28.27
N PHE A 77 17.31 21.67 28.16
CA PHE A 77 17.72 20.74 29.20
C PHE A 77 19.16 20.21 29.00
N SER A 78 19.98 20.87 28.20
CA SER A 78 21.34 20.45 27.88
C SER A 78 22.34 20.78 29.00
N GLN A 79 22.05 21.78 29.82
CA GLN A 79 22.94 22.26 30.89
C GLN A 79 22.69 21.50 32.20
N GLY A 80 23.75 20.89 32.74
CA GLY A 80 23.72 20.31 34.08
C GLY A 80 23.98 21.39 35.14
N PHE A 81 23.30 21.26 36.30
CA PHE A 81 23.47 22.17 37.47
C PHE A 81 24.54 21.74 38.47
N SER A 82 25.26 20.63 38.19
CA SER A 82 26.28 20.07 39.06
C SER A 82 27.58 20.87 38.99
N ASN A 83 27.65 22.00 39.71
CA ASN A 83 28.94 22.60 40.01
C ASN A 83 29.45 22.07 41.38
N ARG A 84 30.19 20.95 41.35
CA ARG A 84 30.60 20.11 42.47
C ARG A 84 31.52 20.78 43.49
N SER A 85 31.74 22.09 43.48
CA SER A 85 32.89 22.64 44.17
C SER A 85 32.66 23.50 45.42
N GLN A 86 31.43 23.74 45.89
CA GLN A 86 31.35 24.59 47.11
C GLN A 86 30.07 24.46 47.94
N GLY A 87 30.18 23.79 49.10
CA GLY A 87 29.28 23.95 50.26
C GLY A 87 28.10 23.00 50.33
N SER A 88 27.92 22.31 51.44
CA SER A 88 26.97 21.20 51.66
C SER A 88 25.49 21.52 51.55
N GLY A 89 25.08 22.80 51.41
CA GLY A 89 23.68 23.23 51.25
C GLY A 89 23.23 23.39 49.79
N PHE A 90 24.17 23.74 48.90
CA PHE A 90 23.90 23.93 47.47
C PHE A 90 23.90 22.61 46.70
N ASN A 91 24.69 21.64 47.11
CA ASN A 91 24.77 20.34 46.44
C ASN A 91 23.41 19.62 46.44
N SER A 92 22.62 19.72 47.51
CA SER A 92 21.31 19.09 47.59
C SER A 92 20.24 19.78 46.74
N LEU A 93 20.31 21.10 46.56
CA LEU A 93 19.42 21.83 45.66
C LEU A 93 19.74 21.50 44.20
N SER A 94 21.02 21.57 43.84
CA SER A 94 21.49 21.24 42.49
C SER A 94 21.14 19.81 42.11
N GLU A 95 21.26 18.84 43.04
CA GLU A 95 20.93 17.45 42.84
C GLU A 95 19.42 17.23 42.59
N VAL A 96 18.54 17.93 43.34
CA VAL A 96 17.10 17.87 43.11
C VAL A 96 16.69 18.53 41.78
N LEU A 97 17.32 19.64 41.42
CA LEU A 97 17.10 20.31 40.15
C LEU A 97 17.62 19.47 38.99
N ASP A 98 18.79 18.86 39.07
CA ASP A 98 19.31 17.96 38.05
C ASP A 98 18.43 16.72 37.86
N ASP A 99 17.95 16.11 38.98
CA ASP A 99 17.00 14.96 38.88
C ASP A 99 15.70 15.37 38.23
N SER A 100 15.18 16.57 38.53
CA SER A 100 13.97 17.10 37.92
C SER A 100 14.11 17.37 36.42
N ILE A 101 15.24 17.99 36.02
CA ILE A 101 15.56 18.22 34.59
C ILE A 101 15.74 16.88 33.87
N LYS A 102 16.40 15.89 34.47
CA LYS A 102 16.59 14.58 33.91
C LYS A 102 15.23 13.89 33.68
N LYS A 103 14.32 13.93 34.64
CA LYS A 103 12.96 13.39 34.49
C LYS A 103 12.19 14.08 33.37
N LEU A 104 12.20 15.41 33.29
CA LEU A 104 11.56 16.15 32.21
C LEU A 104 12.13 15.82 30.84
N ARG A 105 13.45 15.65 30.75
CA ARG A 105 14.12 15.22 29.52
C ARG A 105 13.69 13.82 29.11
N ASP A 106 13.70 12.88 30.03
CA ASP A 106 13.33 11.49 29.79
C ASP A 106 11.83 11.38 29.37
N GLU A 107 10.93 12.13 29.99
CA GLU A 107 9.53 12.19 29.60
C GLU A 107 9.38 12.79 28.19
N ARG A 108 10.08 13.88 27.89
CA ARG A 108 10.05 14.48 26.55
C ARG A 108 10.58 13.52 25.49
N HIS A 109 11.68 12.82 25.76
CA HIS A 109 12.21 11.80 24.85
C HIS A 109 11.21 10.67 24.62
N LYS A 110 10.58 10.15 25.67
CA LYS A 110 9.53 9.14 25.54
C LYS A 110 8.36 9.61 24.69
N LEU A 111 7.92 10.86 24.84
CA LEU A 111 6.86 11.42 24.03
C LEU A 111 7.27 11.57 22.55
N ILE A 112 8.49 12.05 22.29
CA ILE A 112 9.01 12.16 20.92
C ILE A 112 9.14 10.78 20.27
N ASP A 113 9.69 9.80 20.98
CA ASP A 113 9.86 8.44 20.47
C ASP A 113 8.49 7.76 20.23
N ALA A 114 7.54 7.94 21.14
CA ALA A 114 6.18 7.45 20.96
C ALA A 114 5.50 8.09 19.73
N ASN A 115 5.65 9.40 19.56
CA ASN A 115 5.08 10.10 18.40
C ASN A 115 5.70 9.59 17.08
N ARG A 116 7.02 9.48 17.01
CA ARG A 116 7.73 8.91 15.85
C ARG A 116 7.29 7.48 15.55
N PHE A 117 7.10 6.67 16.59
CA PHE A 117 6.61 5.32 16.43
C PHE A 117 5.21 5.29 15.82
N TYR A 118 4.26 6.10 16.33
CA TYR A 118 2.91 6.18 15.76
C TYR A 118 2.91 6.72 14.33
N GLU A 119 3.72 7.72 14.02
CA GLU A 119 3.90 8.24 12.66
C GLU A 119 4.40 7.14 11.72
N ALA A 120 5.41 6.37 12.13
CA ALA A 120 5.93 5.26 11.33
C ALA A 120 4.89 4.16 11.13
N VAL A 121 4.14 3.78 12.17
CA VAL A 121 3.05 2.78 12.08
C VAL A 121 1.97 3.20 11.10
N VAL A 122 1.56 4.48 11.15
CA VAL A 122 0.56 5.02 10.21
C VAL A 122 1.12 5.07 8.79
N ASP A 123 2.37 5.54 8.62
CA ASP A 123 2.98 5.73 7.30
C ASP A 123 3.27 4.40 6.59
N ASP A 124 3.62 3.35 7.33
CA ASP A 124 3.89 2.01 6.79
C ASP A 124 2.65 1.08 6.80
N ALA A 125 1.50 1.56 7.26
CA ALA A 125 0.27 0.79 7.21
C ALA A 125 -0.09 0.40 5.75
N PRO A 126 -0.48 -0.87 5.48
CA PRO A 126 -0.77 -1.33 4.12
C PRO A 126 -2.07 -0.75 3.55
N THR A 127 -2.96 -0.28 4.42
CA THR A 127 -4.23 0.34 4.03
C THR A 127 -4.02 1.82 3.73
N ALA A 128 -4.58 2.30 2.62
CA ALA A 128 -4.54 3.73 2.29
C ALA A 128 -5.41 4.52 3.27
N LEU A 129 -4.80 5.46 3.97
CA LEU A 129 -5.45 6.33 4.96
C LEU A 129 -5.52 7.76 4.45
N LEU A 130 -6.72 8.34 4.51
CA LEU A 130 -6.97 9.75 4.18
C LEU A 130 -7.61 10.42 5.39
N THR A 131 -7.32 11.69 5.59
CA THR A 131 -8.06 12.54 6.52
C THR A 131 -8.91 13.54 5.75
N VAL A 132 -10.14 13.75 6.21
CA VAL A 132 -11.07 14.72 5.63
C VAL A 132 -11.49 15.68 6.73
N ASP A 133 -11.16 16.96 6.54
CA ASP A 133 -11.44 18.04 7.46
C ASP A 133 -12.04 19.21 6.68
N ASP A 134 -13.27 19.58 6.96
CA ASP A 134 -14.02 20.64 6.27
C ASP A 134 -13.92 20.57 4.73
N GLY A 135 -14.10 19.37 4.18
CA GLY A 135 -14.01 19.10 2.72
C GLY A 135 -12.60 19.09 2.14
N LYS A 136 -11.57 19.32 2.95
CA LYS A 136 -10.17 19.14 2.56
C LYS A 136 -9.73 17.71 2.81
N VAL A 137 -9.03 17.13 1.86
CA VAL A 137 -8.51 15.76 1.92
C VAL A 137 -6.99 15.78 1.99
N GLU A 138 -6.43 15.07 2.94
CA GLU A 138 -4.99 14.86 3.07
C GLU A 138 -4.69 13.36 3.00
N LEU A 139 -3.67 12.99 2.24
CA LEU A 139 -3.19 11.61 2.13
C LEU A 139 -2.28 11.31 3.32
N ALA A 140 -2.80 10.60 4.31
CA ALA A 140 -2.17 10.46 5.61
C ALA A 140 -0.95 9.53 5.60
N ASN A 141 -0.86 8.57 4.65
CA ASN A 141 0.22 7.60 4.62
C ASN A 141 0.75 7.26 3.23
N LYS A 142 1.85 6.50 3.16
CA LYS A 142 2.48 6.05 1.91
C LYS A 142 1.53 5.26 1.02
N ALA A 143 0.68 4.41 1.60
CA ALA A 143 -0.29 3.62 0.85
C ALA A 143 -1.30 4.50 0.11
N ALA A 144 -1.82 5.56 0.76
CA ALA A 144 -2.71 6.52 0.13
C ALA A 144 -2.01 7.28 -1.01
N ARG A 145 -0.77 7.72 -0.81
CA ARG A 145 0.03 8.41 -1.84
C ARG A 145 0.32 7.50 -3.04
N ARG A 146 0.52 6.19 -2.83
CA ARG A 146 0.73 5.22 -3.93
C ARG A 146 -0.57 4.89 -4.66
N LEU A 147 -1.68 4.79 -3.95
CA LEU A 147 -2.98 4.46 -4.53
C LEU A 147 -3.53 5.62 -5.38
N LEU A 148 -3.37 6.86 -4.91
CA LEU A 148 -3.96 8.06 -5.48
C LEU A 148 -2.89 8.99 -6.08
N VAL A 149 -2.01 8.44 -6.91
CA VAL A 149 -0.85 9.16 -7.51
C VAL A 149 -1.26 10.34 -8.39
N ARG A 150 -2.43 10.28 -9.02
CA ARG A 150 -2.95 11.36 -9.88
C ARG A 150 -3.49 12.55 -9.12
N HIS A 151 -3.65 12.41 -7.80
CA HIS A 151 -4.25 13.45 -6.98
C HIS A 151 -3.42 14.73 -7.00
N LYS A 152 -3.99 15.81 -7.56
CA LYS A 152 -3.41 17.15 -7.60
C LYS A 152 -4.21 18.17 -6.79
N GLY A 153 -5.37 17.80 -6.31
CA GLY A 153 -6.28 18.65 -5.57
C GLY A 153 -6.19 18.45 -4.06
N VAL A 154 -6.92 19.28 -3.34
CA VAL A 154 -6.99 19.28 -1.88
C VAL A 154 -8.43 19.06 -1.40
N ARG A 155 -9.41 19.15 -2.32
CA ARG A 155 -10.83 19.06 -2.00
C ARG A 155 -11.41 17.72 -2.41
N VAL A 156 -12.47 17.32 -1.72
CA VAL A 156 -13.19 16.06 -2.02
C VAL A 156 -13.66 16.00 -3.47
N GLU A 157 -14.02 17.13 -4.09
CA GLU A 157 -14.46 17.22 -5.47
C GLU A 157 -13.38 16.77 -6.47
N ASP A 158 -12.12 17.02 -6.15
CA ASP A 158 -10.99 16.68 -7.00
C ASP A 158 -10.83 15.15 -7.15
N PHE A 159 -11.38 14.39 -6.20
CA PHE A 159 -11.35 12.92 -6.23
C PHE A 159 -12.44 12.31 -7.14
N ALA A 160 -13.30 13.10 -7.78
CA ALA A 160 -14.25 12.63 -8.76
C ALA A 160 -13.56 12.00 -10.00
N GLU A 161 -12.29 12.34 -10.26
CA GLU A 161 -11.48 11.69 -11.31
C GLU A 161 -11.28 10.18 -11.07
N TYR A 162 -11.36 9.72 -9.80
CA TYR A 162 -11.32 8.31 -9.42
C TYR A 162 -12.71 7.66 -9.40
N GLY A 163 -13.76 8.41 -9.67
CA GLY A 163 -15.16 8.01 -9.70
C GLY A 163 -16.04 8.83 -8.74
N GLU A 164 -17.23 9.23 -9.21
CA GLU A 164 -18.20 10.00 -8.40
C GLU A 164 -18.62 9.28 -7.12
N ALA A 165 -18.74 7.94 -7.16
CA ALA A 165 -19.05 7.13 -5.98
C ALA A 165 -17.95 7.22 -4.90
N PHE A 166 -16.69 7.35 -5.31
CA PHE A 166 -15.56 7.52 -4.40
C PHE A 166 -15.57 8.92 -3.77
N ALA A 167 -15.73 9.98 -4.56
CA ALA A 167 -15.86 11.33 -4.05
C ALA A 167 -17.06 11.47 -3.09
N ALA A 168 -18.20 10.85 -3.40
CA ALA A 168 -19.36 10.81 -2.52
C ALA A 168 -19.06 10.07 -1.19
N ALA A 169 -18.29 8.99 -1.22
CA ALA A 169 -17.88 8.25 -0.02
C ALA A 169 -16.93 9.09 0.87
N LEU A 170 -16.11 9.96 0.28
CA LEU A 170 -15.26 10.89 1.02
C LEU A 170 -16.06 12.02 1.67
N ARG A 171 -17.05 12.62 0.97
CA ARG A 171 -17.90 13.72 1.48
C ARG A 171 -18.69 13.32 2.72
N GLY A 172 -19.30 12.14 2.70
CA GLY A 172 -20.19 11.71 3.76
C GLY A 172 -20.55 10.24 3.67
N GLY A 173 -21.09 9.69 4.72
CA GLY A 173 -21.54 8.30 4.80
C GLY A 173 -21.60 7.84 6.24
N ALA A 174 -22.20 6.67 6.48
CA ALA A 174 -22.29 6.11 7.81
C ALA A 174 -20.87 5.83 8.36
N VAL A 175 -20.55 6.40 9.48
CA VAL A 175 -19.34 6.11 10.25
C VAL A 175 -19.38 4.64 10.69
N ASN A 176 -18.25 3.95 10.62
CA ASN A 176 -18.10 2.53 10.98
C ASN A 176 -18.91 1.51 10.15
N ARG A 177 -19.39 1.88 8.95
CA ARG A 177 -19.99 0.93 8.01
C ARG A 177 -19.15 0.86 6.75
N PRO A 178 -18.38 -0.21 6.54
CA PRO A 178 -17.63 -0.42 5.30
C PRO A 178 -18.57 -0.46 4.09
N ARG A 179 -18.15 0.14 2.99
CA ARG A 179 -18.87 0.14 1.71
C ARG A 179 -17.95 -0.28 0.58
N LEU A 180 -18.49 -1.04 -0.35
CA LEU A 180 -17.83 -1.35 -1.61
C LEU A 180 -18.04 -0.19 -2.57
N VAL A 181 -16.95 0.39 -3.06
CA VAL A 181 -16.97 1.55 -3.93
C VAL A 181 -16.11 1.24 -5.15
N PRO A 182 -16.64 1.40 -6.39
CA PRO A 182 -15.81 1.32 -7.58
C PRO A 182 -14.90 2.56 -7.66
N VAL A 183 -13.61 2.33 -7.82
CA VAL A 183 -12.56 3.37 -7.92
C VAL A 183 -11.72 3.08 -9.15
N VAL A 184 -11.50 4.08 -9.99
CA VAL A 184 -10.68 3.94 -11.19
C VAL A 184 -9.24 4.34 -10.86
N THR A 185 -8.33 3.36 -10.80
CA THR A 185 -6.90 3.58 -10.60
C THR A 185 -6.13 3.13 -11.84
N ASP A 186 -5.22 3.96 -12.34
CA ASP A 186 -4.44 3.69 -13.57
C ASP A 186 -5.31 3.31 -14.79
N GLY A 187 -6.53 3.88 -14.86
CA GLY A 187 -7.48 3.59 -15.94
C GLY A 187 -8.19 2.23 -15.82
N VAL A 188 -7.99 1.50 -14.72
CA VAL A 188 -8.65 0.22 -14.45
C VAL A 188 -9.63 0.40 -13.29
N PRO A 189 -10.94 0.09 -13.49
CA PRO A 189 -11.90 0.08 -12.40
C PRO A 189 -11.60 -1.08 -11.44
N GLN A 190 -11.51 -0.76 -10.13
CA GLN A 190 -11.28 -1.72 -9.05
C GLN A 190 -12.29 -1.49 -7.95
N THR A 191 -12.75 -2.56 -7.32
CA THR A 191 -13.61 -2.47 -6.14
C THR A 191 -12.77 -2.26 -4.90
N MET A 192 -13.03 -1.16 -4.19
CA MET A 192 -12.36 -0.79 -2.94
C MET A 192 -13.33 -0.90 -1.77
N LEU A 193 -12.85 -1.40 -0.65
CA LEU A 193 -13.53 -1.29 0.63
C LEU A 193 -13.20 0.06 1.24
N VAL A 194 -14.21 0.92 1.38
CA VAL A 194 -14.08 2.25 1.99
C VAL A 194 -14.77 2.24 3.34
N SER A 195 -14.04 2.54 4.39
CA SER A 195 -14.55 2.70 5.75
C SER A 195 -14.14 4.06 6.31
N ALA A 196 -14.97 4.62 7.19
CA ALA A 196 -14.69 5.92 7.77
C ALA A 196 -14.90 5.87 9.30
N ALA A 197 -14.02 6.54 10.02
CA ALA A 197 -14.10 6.80 11.44
C ALA A 197 -13.96 8.31 11.71
N VAL A 198 -14.49 8.77 12.83
CA VAL A 198 -14.33 10.16 13.27
C VAL A 198 -13.42 10.18 14.49
N VAL A 199 -12.40 11.01 14.43
CA VAL A 199 -11.39 11.18 15.49
C VAL A 199 -11.42 12.62 15.98
N HIS A 200 -11.35 12.79 17.31
CA HIS A 200 -11.24 14.11 17.92
C HIS A 200 -9.79 14.60 17.83
N ARG A 201 -9.61 15.80 17.28
CA ARG A 201 -8.33 16.52 17.25
C ARG A 201 -8.49 17.84 18.02
N LEU A 202 -7.38 18.39 18.54
CA LEU A 202 -7.36 19.76 19.08
C LEU A 202 -7.84 20.73 17.97
N GLY A 203 -9.09 21.22 18.10
CA GLY A 203 -9.72 22.12 17.11
C GLY A 203 -10.93 21.57 16.37
N GLY A 204 -11.31 20.29 16.54
CA GLY A 204 -12.50 19.76 15.88
C GLY A 204 -12.54 18.25 15.67
N LEU A 205 -13.51 17.81 14.90
CA LEU A 205 -13.70 16.44 14.47
C LEU A 205 -13.07 16.25 13.10
N VAL A 206 -12.14 15.32 12.98
CA VAL A 206 -11.53 14.93 11.71
C VAL A 206 -12.04 13.56 11.32
N ARG A 207 -12.47 13.41 10.07
CA ARG A 207 -12.89 12.13 9.51
C ARG A 207 -11.67 11.42 8.93
N VAL A 208 -11.38 10.22 9.41
CA VAL A 208 -10.36 9.32 8.86
C VAL A 208 -11.04 8.31 7.97
N VAL A 209 -10.60 8.22 6.72
CA VAL A 209 -11.14 7.29 5.72
C VAL A 209 -10.05 6.28 5.37
N ALA A 210 -10.36 5.01 5.53
CA ALA A 210 -9.51 3.90 5.12
C ALA A 210 -10.03 3.32 3.80
N VAL A 211 -9.12 3.15 2.83
CA VAL A 211 -9.42 2.61 1.50
C VAL A 211 -8.53 1.40 1.27
N GLN A 212 -9.16 0.26 1.01
CA GLN A 212 -8.47 -1.01 0.80
C GLN A 212 -8.94 -1.67 -0.50
N PRO A 213 -8.05 -1.99 -1.45
CA PRO A 213 -8.39 -2.82 -2.59
C PRO A 213 -8.75 -4.24 -2.10
N ILE A 214 -9.93 -4.73 -2.43
CA ILE A 214 -10.37 -6.08 -2.02
C ILE A 214 -10.63 -7.00 -3.20
N GLN A 215 -10.45 -6.49 -4.42
CA GLN A 215 -10.75 -7.26 -5.63
C GLN A 215 -9.97 -8.58 -5.69
N GLY A 216 -8.71 -8.58 -5.23
CA GLY A 216 -7.88 -9.79 -5.20
C GLY A 216 -8.39 -10.84 -4.23
N GLU A 217 -8.79 -10.44 -3.02
CA GLU A 217 -9.29 -11.34 -1.98
C GLU A 217 -10.67 -11.91 -2.33
N LEU A 218 -11.58 -11.06 -2.85
CA LEU A 218 -12.90 -11.53 -3.30
C LEU A 218 -12.76 -12.54 -4.45
N ASN A 219 -11.95 -12.23 -5.44
CA ASN A 219 -11.74 -13.14 -6.56
C ASN A 219 -11.06 -14.45 -6.12
N ALA A 220 -10.12 -14.40 -5.18
CA ALA A 220 -9.46 -15.60 -4.66
C ALA A 220 -10.45 -16.51 -3.91
N ILE A 221 -11.34 -15.94 -3.10
CA ILE A 221 -12.38 -16.68 -2.37
C ILE A 221 -13.40 -17.28 -3.36
N GLU A 222 -13.82 -16.51 -4.34
CA GLU A 222 -14.78 -16.95 -5.36
C GLU A 222 -14.20 -18.09 -6.21
N ILE A 223 -12.96 -17.94 -6.68
CA ILE A 223 -12.24 -18.99 -7.42
C ILE A 223 -12.04 -20.24 -6.56
N ALA A 224 -11.67 -20.09 -5.30
CA ALA A 224 -11.46 -21.22 -4.41
C ALA A 224 -12.77 -21.98 -4.14
N ALA A 225 -13.87 -21.28 -3.87
CA ALA A 225 -15.18 -21.90 -3.62
C ALA A 225 -15.73 -22.61 -4.86
N GLN A 226 -15.51 -22.05 -6.06
CA GLN A 226 -15.89 -22.68 -7.31
C GLN A 226 -14.97 -23.88 -7.66
N SER A 227 -13.68 -23.79 -7.34
CA SER A 227 -12.66 -24.75 -7.76
C SER A 227 -12.90 -26.16 -7.20
N ASP A 228 -13.32 -26.30 -5.95
CA ASP A 228 -13.51 -27.62 -5.31
C ASP A 228 -14.71 -28.38 -5.88
N LEU A 229 -15.85 -27.71 -6.09
CA LEU A 229 -17.02 -28.30 -6.73
C LEU A 229 -16.73 -28.71 -8.18
N ILE A 230 -16.03 -27.85 -8.90
CA ILE A 230 -15.64 -28.04 -10.28
C ILE A 230 -14.70 -29.23 -10.44
N ARG A 231 -13.72 -29.40 -9.55
CA ARG A 231 -12.76 -30.50 -9.59
C ARG A 231 -13.44 -31.85 -9.48
N VAL A 232 -14.42 -31.97 -8.58
CA VAL A 232 -15.19 -33.22 -8.41
C VAL A 232 -16.05 -33.52 -9.64
N LEU A 233 -16.82 -32.52 -10.10
CA LEU A 233 -17.68 -32.67 -11.29
C LEU A 233 -16.87 -32.97 -12.56
N THR A 234 -15.74 -32.28 -12.75
CA THR A 234 -14.87 -32.53 -13.90
C THR A 234 -14.33 -33.95 -13.92
N HIS A 235 -13.90 -34.46 -12.78
CA HIS A 235 -13.40 -35.84 -12.66
C HIS A 235 -14.48 -36.86 -12.99
N GLU A 236 -15.70 -36.68 -12.50
CA GLU A 236 -16.83 -37.56 -12.77
C GLU A 236 -17.28 -37.50 -14.26
N ILE A 237 -17.30 -36.30 -14.86
CA ILE A 237 -17.63 -36.15 -16.27
C ILE A 237 -16.54 -36.79 -17.16
N MET A 238 -15.25 -36.56 -16.86
CA MET A 238 -14.15 -37.21 -17.60
C MET A 238 -14.24 -38.74 -17.54
N ASN A 239 -14.49 -39.28 -16.36
CA ASN A 239 -14.63 -40.72 -16.16
C ASN A 239 -15.82 -41.31 -16.96
N SER A 240 -16.90 -40.54 -17.08
CA SER A 240 -18.10 -40.98 -17.82
C SER A 240 -17.98 -40.83 -19.34
N MET A 241 -17.28 -39.76 -19.78
CA MET A 241 -17.18 -39.43 -21.21
C MET A 241 -16.02 -40.17 -21.92
N THR A 242 -14.93 -40.48 -21.22
CA THR A 242 -13.80 -41.22 -21.82
C THR A 242 -14.22 -42.55 -22.47
N PRO A 243 -15.04 -43.40 -21.84
CA PRO A 243 -15.55 -44.63 -22.49
C PRO A 243 -16.46 -44.33 -23.69
N VAL A 244 -17.31 -43.29 -23.59
CA VAL A 244 -18.22 -42.90 -24.68
C VAL A 244 -17.45 -42.47 -25.91
N THR A 245 -16.42 -41.60 -25.72
CA THR A 245 -15.55 -41.13 -26.81
C THR A 245 -14.79 -42.31 -27.45
N SER A 246 -14.25 -43.22 -26.64
CA SER A 246 -13.54 -44.43 -27.13
C SER A 246 -14.45 -45.33 -27.93
N LEU A 247 -15.68 -45.58 -27.45
CA LEU A 247 -16.66 -46.43 -28.16
C LEU A 247 -17.11 -45.75 -29.47
N ALA A 248 -17.32 -44.44 -29.48
CA ALA A 248 -17.68 -43.68 -30.66
C ALA A 248 -16.60 -43.78 -31.75
N HIS A 249 -15.32 -43.55 -31.39
CA HIS A 249 -14.19 -43.72 -32.29
C HIS A 249 -14.08 -45.14 -32.84
N SER A 250 -14.19 -46.13 -31.97
CA SER A 250 -14.17 -47.53 -32.39
C SER A 250 -15.30 -47.89 -33.36
N ALA A 251 -16.49 -47.33 -33.14
CA ALA A 251 -17.61 -47.54 -34.04
C ALA A 251 -17.40 -46.87 -35.41
N VAL A 252 -16.81 -45.62 -35.44
CA VAL A 252 -16.41 -44.96 -36.70
C VAL A 252 -15.41 -45.82 -37.48
N ASP A 253 -14.38 -46.35 -36.79
CA ASP A 253 -13.34 -47.15 -37.41
C ASP A 253 -13.89 -48.50 -37.94
N LEU A 254 -14.76 -49.15 -37.19
CA LEU A 254 -15.42 -50.38 -37.63
C LEU A 254 -16.29 -50.11 -38.89
N MET A 255 -17.03 -49.01 -38.90
CA MET A 255 -17.86 -48.61 -40.06
C MET A 255 -17.01 -48.24 -41.29
N ARG A 256 -15.79 -47.79 -41.12
CA ARG A 256 -14.85 -47.54 -42.23
C ARG A 256 -14.27 -48.80 -42.82
N THR A 257 -14.16 -49.90 -42.04
CA THR A 257 -13.59 -51.17 -42.48
C THR A 257 -14.64 -52.10 -43.11
N VAL A 258 -15.93 -51.82 -42.90
CA VAL A 258 -17.02 -52.61 -43.52
C VAL A 258 -17.25 -52.06 -44.94
N ASP A 259 -16.60 -52.68 -45.91
CA ASP A 259 -16.70 -52.38 -47.35
C ASP A 259 -17.84 -53.29 -47.97
N HIS A 260 -19.09 -52.91 -47.76
CA HIS A 260 -20.23 -53.57 -48.41
C HIS A 260 -21.19 -52.51 -48.96
N GLY A 261 -21.12 -52.30 -50.27
CA GLY A 261 -22.09 -51.68 -51.14
C GLY A 261 -22.90 -50.54 -50.55
N GLU A 262 -22.99 -49.41 -51.25
CA GLU A 262 -23.70 -48.20 -50.85
C GLU A 262 -25.16 -48.45 -50.48
N SER A 263 -25.44 -48.84 -49.23
CA SER A 263 -26.76 -48.75 -48.64
C SER A 263 -26.93 -47.37 -48.00
N ALA A 264 -28.00 -46.65 -48.36
CA ALA A 264 -28.30 -45.36 -47.77
C ALA A 264 -28.35 -45.41 -46.23
N ASP A 265 -28.89 -46.52 -45.69
CA ASP A 265 -28.95 -46.75 -44.23
C ASP A 265 -27.58 -46.82 -43.55
N LEU A 266 -26.57 -47.40 -44.23
CA LEU A 266 -25.18 -47.49 -43.72
C LEU A 266 -24.50 -46.12 -43.73
N ALA A 267 -24.76 -45.30 -44.78
CA ALA A 267 -24.26 -43.92 -44.85
C ALA A 267 -24.85 -43.02 -43.74
N ASP A 268 -26.16 -43.17 -43.49
CA ASP A 268 -26.86 -42.45 -42.41
C ASP A 268 -26.36 -42.88 -41.02
N ALA A 269 -26.15 -44.20 -40.78
CA ALA A 269 -25.59 -44.72 -39.54
C ALA A 269 -24.17 -44.21 -39.31
N ARG A 270 -23.32 -44.18 -40.35
CA ARG A 270 -21.98 -43.60 -40.28
C ARG A 270 -21.99 -42.11 -39.94
N MET A 271 -22.86 -41.33 -40.58
CA MET A 271 -22.98 -39.90 -40.29
C MET A 271 -23.45 -39.66 -38.85
N ALA A 272 -24.37 -40.49 -38.33
CA ALA A 272 -24.84 -40.43 -36.95
C ALA A 272 -23.68 -40.69 -35.95
N VAL A 273 -22.88 -41.72 -36.17
CA VAL A 273 -21.75 -42.11 -35.29
C VAL A 273 -20.63 -41.09 -35.38
N GLU A 274 -20.31 -40.55 -36.57
CA GLU A 274 -19.33 -39.46 -36.72
C GLU A 274 -19.79 -38.19 -36.01
N THR A 275 -21.11 -37.90 -36.03
CA THR A 275 -21.67 -36.79 -35.31
C THR A 275 -21.62 -36.97 -33.81
N LEU A 276 -21.88 -38.21 -33.31
CA LEU A 276 -21.76 -38.57 -31.90
C LEU A 276 -20.30 -38.43 -31.42
N SER A 277 -19.35 -38.96 -32.22
CA SER A 277 -17.91 -38.82 -31.94
C SER A 277 -17.49 -37.36 -31.80
N ARG A 278 -17.84 -36.51 -32.78
CA ARG A 278 -17.53 -35.04 -32.71
C ARG A 278 -18.17 -34.39 -31.50
N ARG A 279 -19.39 -34.77 -31.11
CA ARG A 279 -20.03 -34.24 -29.89
C ARG A 279 -19.34 -34.69 -28.61
N ALA A 280 -18.94 -35.95 -28.52
CA ALA A 280 -18.21 -36.50 -27.40
C ALA A 280 -16.83 -35.79 -27.23
N ASP A 281 -16.09 -35.61 -28.33
CA ASP A 281 -14.85 -34.84 -28.35
C ASP A 281 -15.08 -33.38 -27.89
N GLY A 282 -16.16 -32.76 -28.35
CA GLY A 282 -16.56 -31.40 -27.93
C GLY A 282 -16.78 -31.29 -26.41
N VAL A 283 -17.45 -32.30 -25.82
CA VAL A 283 -17.66 -32.35 -24.35
C VAL A 283 -16.33 -32.55 -23.62
N MET A 284 -15.45 -33.41 -24.10
CA MET A 284 -14.12 -33.66 -23.51
C MET A 284 -13.27 -32.39 -23.55
N HIS A 285 -13.25 -31.69 -24.68
CA HIS A 285 -12.57 -30.41 -24.83
C HIS A 285 -13.12 -29.34 -23.88
N PHE A 286 -14.44 -29.29 -23.72
CA PHE A 286 -15.09 -28.39 -22.76
C PHE A 286 -14.67 -28.67 -21.34
N VAL A 287 -14.69 -29.94 -20.92
CA VAL A 287 -14.32 -30.37 -19.56
C VAL A 287 -12.86 -30.11 -19.26
N GLU A 288 -11.95 -30.38 -20.20
CA GLU A 288 -10.52 -30.09 -20.04
C GLU A 288 -10.24 -28.58 -19.95
N SER A 289 -10.92 -27.78 -20.76
CA SER A 289 -10.87 -26.33 -20.71
C SER A 289 -11.38 -25.79 -19.37
N TYR A 290 -12.42 -26.41 -18.84
CA TYR A 290 -12.99 -26.06 -17.54
C TYR A 290 -12.04 -26.41 -16.39
N ARG A 291 -11.34 -27.56 -16.48
CA ARG A 291 -10.32 -27.99 -15.54
C ARG A 291 -9.14 -27.00 -15.47
N GLN A 292 -8.75 -26.42 -16.62
CA GLN A 292 -7.69 -25.43 -16.70
C GLN A 292 -8.08 -24.12 -15.98
N ILE A 293 -9.35 -23.69 -16.07
CA ILE A 293 -9.85 -22.51 -15.36
C ILE A 293 -9.96 -22.76 -13.86
N SER A 294 -10.29 -23.99 -13.45
CA SER A 294 -10.54 -24.35 -12.05
C SER A 294 -9.28 -24.41 -11.18
N ARG A 295 -8.10 -24.46 -11.77
CA ARG A 295 -6.83 -24.47 -11.02
C ARG A 295 -6.30 -23.06 -10.87
N ALA A 296 -6.14 -22.58 -9.62
CA ALA A 296 -5.39 -21.36 -9.38
C ALA A 296 -3.94 -21.55 -9.88
N PRO A 297 -3.43 -20.70 -10.78
CA PRO A 297 -2.07 -20.84 -11.27
C PRO A 297 -1.06 -20.54 -10.15
N GLU A 298 -0.10 -21.47 -9.96
CA GLU A 298 1.06 -21.22 -9.10
C GLU A 298 2.04 -20.28 -9.81
N VAL A 299 2.16 -19.05 -9.33
CA VAL A 299 3.02 -18.04 -9.94
C VAL A 299 4.44 -18.17 -9.43
N ARG A 300 5.40 -18.39 -10.31
CA ARG A 300 6.84 -18.43 -10.06
C ARG A 300 7.51 -17.21 -10.67
N ARG A 301 7.51 -16.10 -9.93
CA ARG A 301 8.07 -14.84 -10.42
C ARG A 301 9.57 -14.92 -10.61
N ARG A 302 10.04 -14.34 -11.71
CA ARG A 302 11.44 -14.09 -12.01
C ARG A 302 11.57 -12.82 -12.86
N PRO A 303 12.70 -12.12 -12.83
CA PRO A 303 12.90 -10.96 -13.69
C PRO A 303 12.95 -11.40 -15.15
N ILE A 304 12.12 -10.76 -15.97
CA ILE A 304 12.02 -10.97 -17.42
C ILE A 304 12.68 -9.77 -18.09
N ASP A 305 13.61 -10.01 -19.00
CA ASP A 305 14.11 -8.99 -19.94
C ASP A 305 13.03 -8.74 -21.01
N VAL A 306 12.40 -7.55 -20.94
CA VAL A 306 11.25 -7.22 -21.80
C VAL A 306 11.67 -7.13 -23.28
N ALA A 307 12.92 -6.73 -23.58
CA ALA A 307 13.41 -6.66 -24.95
C ALA A 307 13.53 -8.05 -25.57
N ALA A 308 14.18 -8.97 -24.88
CA ALA A 308 14.35 -10.34 -25.32
C ALA A 308 12.99 -11.06 -25.44
N TRP A 309 12.11 -10.83 -24.48
CA TRP A 309 10.77 -11.41 -24.46
C TRP A 309 9.86 -10.89 -25.59
N GLY A 310 9.89 -9.57 -25.85
CA GLY A 310 9.16 -8.98 -26.98
C GLY A 310 9.59 -9.56 -28.33
N ALA A 311 10.92 -9.71 -28.54
CA ALA A 311 11.46 -10.32 -29.75
C ALA A 311 11.12 -11.83 -29.88
N GLU A 312 10.98 -12.54 -28.78
CA GLU A 312 10.52 -13.93 -28.79
C GLU A 312 9.05 -14.02 -29.22
N LEU A 313 8.19 -13.17 -28.66
CA LEU A 313 6.76 -13.11 -29.03
C LEU A 313 6.56 -12.74 -30.49
N GLU A 314 7.39 -11.83 -31.02
CA GLU A 314 7.38 -11.44 -32.44
C GLU A 314 7.72 -12.63 -33.34
N ARG A 315 8.78 -13.36 -33.04
CA ARG A 315 9.15 -14.58 -33.77
C ARG A 315 8.06 -15.66 -33.72
N LEU A 316 7.45 -15.87 -32.56
CA LEU A 316 6.34 -16.81 -32.41
C LEU A 316 5.11 -16.40 -33.22
N PHE A 317 4.83 -15.10 -33.29
CA PHE A 317 3.76 -14.55 -34.10
C PHE A 317 4.00 -14.79 -35.59
N GLU A 318 5.19 -14.47 -36.11
CA GLU A 318 5.59 -14.66 -37.50
C GLU A 318 5.60 -16.12 -37.93
N ALA A 319 5.99 -17.04 -37.04
CA ALA A 319 6.03 -18.48 -37.32
C ALA A 319 4.64 -19.13 -37.38
N SER A 320 3.57 -18.41 -37.05
CA SER A 320 2.21 -18.95 -37.03
C SER A 320 1.49 -18.74 -38.35
N ASP A 321 1.06 -19.82 -39.03
CA ASP A 321 0.23 -19.75 -40.24
C ASP A 321 -1.07 -18.95 -40.06
N ARG A 322 -1.60 -18.91 -38.82
CA ARG A 322 -2.81 -18.19 -38.46
C ARG A 322 -2.64 -16.67 -38.44
N THR A 323 -1.41 -16.15 -38.46
CA THR A 323 -1.07 -14.73 -38.43
C THR A 323 -0.50 -14.22 -39.74
N THR A 324 -0.36 -15.05 -40.77
CA THR A 324 0.11 -14.67 -42.09
C THR A 324 -0.68 -13.51 -42.67
N GLY A 325 -0.01 -12.46 -43.11
CA GLY A 325 -0.62 -11.24 -43.68
C GLY A 325 -1.15 -10.25 -42.63
N ILE A 326 -0.81 -10.42 -41.35
CA ILE A 326 -1.13 -9.48 -40.27
C ILE A 326 0.15 -8.80 -39.82
N ALA A 327 0.15 -7.48 -39.76
CA ALA A 327 1.26 -6.71 -39.21
C ALA A 327 1.29 -6.84 -37.67
N PHE A 328 2.47 -7.01 -37.10
CA PHE A 328 2.68 -7.04 -35.66
C PHE A 328 3.80 -6.07 -35.28
N THR A 329 3.55 -5.23 -34.29
CA THR A 329 4.54 -4.24 -33.83
C THR A 329 4.70 -4.33 -32.33
N VAL A 330 5.95 -4.49 -31.87
CA VAL A 330 6.31 -4.47 -30.45
C VAL A 330 6.95 -3.14 -30.11
N VAL A 331 6.42 -2.44 -29.11
CA VAL A 331 6.90 -1.15 -28.62
C VAL A 331 7.34 -1.27 -27.18
N GLN A 332 8.52 -0.74 -26.86
CA GLN A 332 9.03 -0.68 -25.50
C GLN A 332 9.17 0.79 -25.08
N ASP A 333 8.44 1.15 -24.01
CA ASP A 333 8.42 2.51 -23.47
C ASP A 333 8.71 2.50 -21.96
N GLY A 334 10.01 2.54 -21.63
CA GLY A 334 10.46 2.71 -20.25
C GLY A 334 10.27 1.52 -19.30
N LEU A 335 10.05 0.29 -19.81
CA LEU A 335 9.97 -0.94 -19.01
C LEU A 335 11.05 -1.95 -19.45
N PRO A 336 12.28 -1.86 -18.92
CA PRO A 336 13.35 -2.77 -19.31
C PRO A 336 13.20 -4.17 -18.73
N THR A 337 12.64 -4.29 -17.51
CA THR A 337 12.47 -5.55 -16.79
C THR A 337 11.09 -5.64 -16.15
N LEU A 338 10.52 -6.85 -16.13
CA LEU A 338 9.24 -7.18 -15.51
C LEU A 338 9.45 -8.34 -14.53
N ASP A 339 9.00 -8.21 -13.27
CA ASP A 339 8.99 -9.30 -12.31
C ASP A 339 7.67 -10.07 -12.39
N ALA A 340 7.65 -11.16 -13.15
CA ALA A 340 6.47 -11.99 -13.39
C ALA A 340 6.86 -13.44 -13.67
N ASP A 341 5.87 -14.33 -13.77
CA ASP A 341 6.06 -15.70 -14.29
C ASP A 341 6.06 -15.64 -15.83
N PRO A 342 7.20 -15.92 -16.49
CA PRO A 342 7.30 -15.74 -17.94
C PRO A 342 6.45 -16.74 -18.72
N ASP A 343 6.28 -17.98 -18.23
CA ASP A 343 5.54 -19.01 -18.93
C ASP A 343 4.04 -18.68 -18.92
N LEU A 344 3.51 -18.33 -17.74
CA LEU A 344 2.12 -17.93 -17.58
C LEU A 344 1.80 -16.62 -18.33
N MET A 345 2.69 -15.63 -18.24
CA MET A 345 2.48 -14.35 -18.92
C MET A 345 2.62 -14.47 -20.43
N SER A 346 3.55 -15.29 -20.94
CA SER A 346 3.61 -15.59 -22.38
C SER A 346 2.34 -16.24 -22.88
N GLN A 347 1.76 -17.17 -22.14
CA GLN A 347 0.47 -17.78 -22.48
C GLN A 347 -0.65 -16.72 -22.57
N VAL A 348 -0.69 -15.78 -21.61
CA VAL A 348 -1.65 -14.66 -21.63
C VAL A 348 -1.46 -13.80 -22.88
N LEU A 349 -0.23 -13.37 -23.14
CA LEU A 349 0.06 -12.48 -24.27
C LEU A 349 -0.22 -13.15 -25.62
N ILE A 350 0.22 -14.40 -25.80
CA ILE A 350 -0.06 -15.16 -27.03
C ILE A 350 -1.56 -15.29 -27.27
N ASN A 351 -2.35 -15.55 -26.20
CA ASN A 351 -3.79 -15.64 -26.31
C ASN A 351 -4.44 -14.31 -26.71
N LEU A 352 -4.03 -13.19 -26.11
CA LEU A 352 -4.55 -11.85 -26.44
C LEU A 352 -4.13 -11.41 -27.84
N ILE A 353 -2.86 -11.61 -28.23
CA ILE A 353 -2.31 -11.31 -29.54
C ILE A 353 -3.07 -12.10 -30.61
N ARG A 354 -3.29 -13.39 -30.40
CA ARG A 354 -4.06 -14.25 -31.33
C ARG A 354 -5.50 -13.81 -31.48
N ASN A 355 -6.15 -13.39 -30.36
CA ASN A 355 -7.52 -12.88 -30.41
C ASN A 355 -7.59 -11.58 -31.20
N GLY A 356 -6.66 -10.65 -31.00
CA GLY A 356 -6.53 -9.40 -31.76
C GLY A 356 -6.27 -9.63 -33.24
N ALA A 357 -5.35 -10.55 -33.56
CA ALA A 357 -5.03 -10.92 -34.94
C ALA A 357 -6.26 -11.48 -35.69
N GLN A 358 -7.05 -12.33 -35.04
CA GLN A 358 -8.27 -12.85 -35.63
C GLN A 358 -9.34 -11.77 -35.83
N ALA A 359 -9.48 -10.85 -34.87
CA ALA A 359 -10.42 -9.75 -34.96
C ALA A 359 -10.04 -8.75 -36.08
N ALA A 360 -8.75 -8.40 -36.16
CA ALA A 360 -8.23 -7.52 -37.19
C ALA A 360 -8.40 -8.12 -38.60
N ARG A 361 -8.06 -9.42 -38.78
CA ARG A 361 -8.22 -10.12 -40.06
C ARG A 361 -9.66 -10.14 -40.56
N ALA A 362 -10.64 -10.26 -39.65
CA ALA A 362 -12.05 -10.31 -40.02
C ALA A 362 -12.63 -8.94 -40.40
N HIS A 363 -11.97 -7.85 -40.09
CA HIS A 363 -12.57 -6.50 -40.16
C HIS A 363 -11.74 -5.50 -40.97
N ALA A 364 -10.40 -5.53 -40.88
CA ALA A 364 -9.54 -4.51 -41.44
C ALA A 364 -8.97 -4.94 -42.81
N GLU A 365 -8.82 -3.99 -43.73
CA GLU A 365 -8.11 -4.21 -45.01
C GLU A 365 -6.62 -4.46 -44.81
N ALA A 366 -6.00 -3.76 -43.83
CA ALA A 366 -4.62 -3.95 -43.39
C ALA A 366 -4.63 -4.35 -41.90
N PRO A 367 -4.78 -5.65 -41.59
CA PRO A 367 -4.86 -6.12 -40.22
C PRO A 367 -3.55 -5.88 -39.45
N HIS A 368 -3.66 -5.34 -38.25
CA HIS A 368 -2.52 -4.97 -37.43
C HIS A 368 -2.79 -5.20 -35.94
N VAL A 369 -1.78 -5.70 -35.23
CA VAL A 369 -1.75 -5.86 -33.78
C VAL A 369 -0.53 -5.15 -33.20
N TRP A 370 -0.70 -4.42 -32.12
CA TRP A 370 0.37 -3.75 -31.38
C TRP A 370 0.51 -4.34 -29.99
N LEU A 371 1.74 -4.55 -29.56
CA LEU A 371 2.11 -4.94 -28.20
C LEU A 371 3.01 -3.84 -27.61
N THR A 372 2.55 -3.17 -26.56
CA THR A 372 3.29 -2.08 -25.92
C THR A 372 3.61 -2.42 -24.48
N PHE A 373 4.88 -2.28 -24.09
CA PHE A 373 5.36 -2.40 -22.71
C PHE A 373 5.72 -1.01 -22.18
N SER A 374 5.09 -0.59 -21.10
CA SER A 374 5.29 0.74 -20.53
C SER A 374 5.20 0.72 -19.00
N ARG A 375 5.35 1.90 -18.38
CA ARG A 375 5.05 2.09 -16.96
C ARG A 375 3.84 3.00 -16.80
N THR A 376 2.99 2.65 -15.85
CA THR A 376 1.93 3.58 -15.41
C THR A 376 2.54 4.79 -14.71
N ARG A 377 1.75 5.85 -14.51
CA ARG A 377 2.18 7.02 -13.71
C ARG A 377 2.50 6.67 -12.25
N SER A 378 1.92 5.60 -11.74
CA SER A 378 2.22 5.04 -10.42
C SER A 378 3.51 4.22 -10.37
N GLY A 379 4.20 4.03 -11.53
CA GLY A 379 5.43 3.25 -11.66
C GLY A 379 5.22 1.75 -11.82
N ARG A 380 3.97 1.26 -11.88
CA ARG A 380 3.64 -0.15 -12.14
C ARG A 380 3.90 -0.51 -13.60
N ALA A 381 4.21 -1.79 -13.85
CA ALA A 381 4.34 -2.28 -15.20
C ALA A 381 2.97 -2.33 -15.91
N GLN A 382 2.92 -1.86 -17.15
CA GLN A 382 1.74 -1.87 -18.00
C GLN A 382 2.07 -2.55 -19.32
N ILE A 383 1.21 -3.48 -19.73
CA ILE A 383 1.28 -4.17 -21.02
C ILE A 383 -0.03 -3.91 -21.75
N GLU A 384 0.05 -3.42 -22.95
CA GLU A 384 -1.09 -3.11 -23.79
C GLU A 384 -1.06 -3.91 -25.08
N ILE A 385 -2.16 -4.56 -25.41
CA ILE A 385 -2.37 -5.27 -26.67
C ILE A 385 -3.52 -4.60 -27.39
N ALA A 386 -3.24 -3.99 -28.53
CA ALA A 386 -4.20 -3.29 -29.35
C ALA A 386 -4.38 -3.98 -30.70
N ASP A 387 -5.56 -3.92 -31.26
CA ASP A 387 -5.88 -4.37 -32.62
C ASP A 387 -6.67 -3.31 -33.38
N ASN A 388 -6.78 -3.45 -34.69
CA ASN A 388 -7.64 -2.65 -35.57
C ASN A 388 -8.89 -3.42 -36.05
N GLY A 389 -9.35 -4.35 -35.25
CA GLY A 389 -10.59 -5.07 -35.47
C GLY A 389 -11.85 -4.24 -35.18
N PRO A 390 -13.04 -4.89 -35.03
CA PRO A 390 -14.31 -4.20 -34.79
C PRO A 390 -14.41 -3.62 -33.35
N GLY A 391 -13.45 -3.90 -32.45
CA GLY A 391 -13.54 -3.54 -31.05
C GLY A 391 -14.47 -4.44 -30.24
N VAL A 392 -14.73 -4.05 -28.97
CA VAL A 392 -15.63 -4.76 -28.07
C VAL A 392 -16.76 -3.81 -27.66
N PRO A 393 -18.04 -4.13 -27.97
CA PRO A 393 -19.16 -3.31 -27.55
C PRO A 393 -19.18 -3.06 -26.03
N ASP A 394 -19.53 -1.84 -25.58
CA ASP A 394 -19.53 -1.45 -24.17
C ASP A 394 -20.29 -2.44 -23.26
N LYS A 395 -21.42 -2.93 -23.73
CA LYS A 395 -22.23 -3.91 -22.98
C LYS A 395 -21.51 -5.22 -22.72
N LEU A 396 -20.52 -5.59 -23.54
CA LEU A 396 -19.80 -6.86 -23.45
C LEU A 396 -18.43 -6.71 -22.76
N LYS A 397 -17.92 -5.49 -22.51
CA LYS A 397 -16.59 -5.26 -21.95
C LYS A 397 -16.37 -5.92 -20.58
N GLN A 398 -17.43 -6.10 -19.81
CA GLN A 398 -17.35 -6.83 -18.53
C GLN A 398 -17.49 -8.33 -18.73
N ASP A 399 -18.30 -8.77 -19.70
CA ASP A 399 -18.66 -10.18 -19.91
C ASP A 399 -17.57 -10.95 -20.66
N VAL A 400 -16.72 -10.29 -21.46
CA VAL A 400 -15.66 -10.98 -22.24
C VAL A 400 -14.66 -11.75 -21.40
N PHE A 401 -14.57 -11.46 -20.10
CA PHE A 401 -13.72 -12.18 -19.15
C PHE A 401 -14.46 -13.31 -18.40
N LEU A 402 -15.76 -13.46 -18.62
CA LEU A 402 -16.51 -14.56 -18.01
C LEU A 402 -16.12 -15.88 -18.68
N PRO A 403 -16.00 -16.98 -17.92
CA PRO A 403 -15.73 -18.30 -18.47
C PRO A 403 -16.79 -18.68 -19.52
N PHE A 404 -16.33 -19.28 -20.63
CA PHE A 404 -17.15 -19.74 -21.74
C PHE A 404 -17.89 -18.65 -22.55
N PHE A 405 -17.65 -17.40 -22.22
CA PHE A 405 -18.18 -16.30 -23.03
C PHE A 405 -17.42 -16.22 -24.36
N THR A 406 -18.14 -16.36 -25.47
CA THR A 406 -17.57 -16.26 -26.80
C THR A 406 -18.64 -15.78 -27.81
N THR A 407 -18.21 -14.96 -28.73
CA THR A 407 -18.99 -14.52 -29.90
C THR A 407 -18.59 -15.29 -31.17
N LYS A 408 -17.60 -16.22 -31.07
CA LYS A 408 -17.06 -17.00 -32.20
C LYS A 408 -17.69 -18.39 -32.21
N GLN A 409 -18.01 -18.92 -33.41
CA GLN A 409 -18.60 -20.25 -33.57
C GLN A 409 -17.71 -21.36 -33.04
N ASP A 410 -16.40 -21.26 -33.25
CA ASP A 410 -15.40 -22.27 -32.80
C ASP A 410 -14.63 -21.82 -31.55
N GLY A 411 -15.10 -20.81 -30.88
CA GLY A 411 -14.43 -20.25 -29.69
C GLY A 411 -14.79 -21.04 -28.43
N THR A 412 -13.80 -21.47 -27.65
CA THR A 412 -14.02 -22.14 -26.35
C THR A 412 -14.47 -21.17 -25.24
N GLY A 413 -14.28 -19.86 -25.42
CA GLY A 413 -14.58 -18.84 -24.40
C GLY A 413 -13.71 -18.91 -23.14
N VAL A 414 -12.60 -19.67 -23.17
CA VAL A 414 -11.72 -19.91 -22.01
C VAL A 414 -10.52 -18.97 -21.97
N GLY A 415 -10.05 -18.51 -23.12
CA GLY A 415 -8.79 -17.79 -23.21
C GLY A 415 -8.73 -16.48 -22.40
N LEU A 416 -9.77 -15.64 -22.48
CA LEU A 416 -9.80 -14.38 -21.74
C LEU A 416 -10.02 -14.56 -20.24
N SER A 417 -10.81 -15.55 -19.84
CA SER A 417 -11.01 -15.90 -18.42
C SER A 417 -9.71 -16.43 -17.80
N LEU A 418 -8.95 -17.27 -18.51
CA LEU A 418 -7.64 -17.74 -18.08
C LEU A 418 -6.64 -16.57 -17.99
N ALA A 419 -6.62 -15.68 -18.99
CA ALA A 419 -5.79 -14.48 -18.94
C ALA A 419 -6.07 -13.63 -17.70
N ARG A 420 -7.35 -13.43 -17.37
CA ARG A 420 -7.74 -12.72 -16.14
C ARG A 420 -7.26 -13.44 -14.88
N GLN A 421 -7.39 -14.75 -14.78
CA GLN A 421 -6.91 -15.51 -13.62
C GLN A 421 -5.40 -15.41 -13.43
N VAL A 422 -4.62 -15.53 -14.50
CA VAL A 422 -3.16 -15.41 -14.45
C VAL A 422 -2.76 -14.01 -14.00
N VAL A 423 -3.38 -12.96 -14.56
CA VAL A 423 -3.09 -11.58 -14.18
C VAL A 423 -3.47 -11.30 -12.72
N LEU A 424 -4.60 -11.83 -12.24
CA LEU A 424 -5.01 -11.71 -10.84
C LEU A 424 -4.06 -12.46 -9.89
N ALA A 425 -3.59 -13.65 -10.28
CA ALA A 425 -2.58 -14.40 -9.53
C ALA A 425 -1.25 -13.62 -9.42
N HIS A 426 -0.93 -12.79 -10.41
CA HIS A 426 0.17 -11.82 -10.37
C HIS A 426 -0.15 -10.55 -9.57
N ARG A 427 -1.28 -10.49 -8.87
CA ARG A 427 -1.79 -9.29 -8.18
C ARG A 427 -1.95 -8.08 -9.11
N GLY A 428 -2.22 -8.36 -10.37
CA GLY A 428 -2.46 -7.40 -11.43
C GLY A 428 -3.95 -7.17 -11.69
N ALA A 429 -4.22 -6.34 -12.67
CA ALA A 429 -5.56 -6.10 -13.20
C ALA A 429 -5.53 -6.14 -14.73
N ILE A 430 -6.59 -6.66 -15.35
CA ILE A 430 -6.79 -6.67 -16.79
C ILE A 430 -8.10 -5.97 -17.13
N SER A 431 -8.08 -5.16 -18.17
CA SER A 431 -9.26 -4.46 -18.67
C SER A 431 -9.25 -4.43 -20.19
N VAL A 432 -10.43 -4.15 -20.78
CA VAL A 432 -10.61 -3.91 -22.21
C VAL A 432 -11.24 -2.54 -22.44
N GLY A 433 -10.74 -1.81 -23.41
CA GLY A 433 -11.22 -0.50 -23.84
C GLY A 433 -11.19 -0.39 -25.35
N ASP A 434 -11.51 0.80 -25.86
CA ASP A 434 -11.44 1.12 -27.27
C ASP A 434 -10.06 1.70 -27.60
N ARG A 435 -9.53 1.32 -28.75
CA ARG A 435 -8.32 1.91 -29.30
C ARG A 435 -8.66 3.21 -30.05
N GLU A 436 -7.84 4.23 -29.93
CA GLU A 436 -7.92 5.44 -30.76
C GLU A 436 -7.76 5.06 -32.24
N GLY A 437 -8.74 5.38 -33.05
CA GLY A 437 -8.80 5.00 -34.48
C GLY A 437 -9.51 3.68 -34.75
N GLY A 438 -10.18 3.08 -33.77
CA GLY A 438 -10.95 1.85 -33.88
C GLY A 438 -10.19 0.60 -33.47
N GLY A 439 -10.94 -0.43 -33.05
CA GLY A 439 -10.40 -1.68 -32.55
C GLY A 439 -10.46 -1.82 -31.02
N ALA A 440 -9.97 -2.94 -30.51
CA ALA A 440 -9.90 -3.20 -29.07
C ALA A 440 -8.51 -2.88 -28.49
N LEU A 441 -8.50 -2.50 -27.22
CA LEU A 441 -7.31 -2.29 -26.41
C LEU A 441 -7.43 -3.09 -25.11
N PHE A 442 -6.66 -4.16 -24.98
CA PHE A 442 -6.50 -4.88 -23.73
C PHE A 442 -5.33 -4.30 -22.95
N ARG A 443 -5.56 -3.98 -21.68
CA ARG A 443 -4.56 -3.40 -20.77
C ARG A 443 -4.36 -4.29 -19.56
N ILE A 444 -3.13 -4.66 -19.29
CA ILE A 444 -2.68 -5.40 -18.11
C ILE A 444 -1.81 -4.48 -17.28
N VAL A 445 -2.06 -4.40 -15.98
CA VAL A 445 -1.25 -3.64 -15.01
C VAL A 445 -0.83 -4.59 -13.89
N ILE A 446 0.50 -4.71 -13.65
CA ILE A 446 1.09 -5.61 -12.64
C ILE A 446 1.92 -4.80 -11.63
#